data_278128c093c6f51cb6d697434b20e685
#
_entry.id   278128c093c6f51cb6d697434b20e685
#
_cell.length_a   1.000
_cell.length_b   1.000
_cell.length_c   1.000
_cell.angle_alpha   90.00
_cell.angle_beta   90.00
_cell.angle_gamma   90.00
#
_symmetry.space_group_name_H-M   'P 1'
#
loop_
_entity.id
_entity.type
_entity.pdbx_description
1 polymer ?
#
loop_
_entity_poly.entity_id
_entity_poly.type
_entity_poly.pdbx_seq_one_letter_code
_entity_poly.pdbx_strand_id
1 'polypeptide(L)'
;MATTKLYYENTFLQDFTAAVESCGAVKDGFAAVLDRTAFYPEGGGQPADHGTLGEARVLDVQEKDGIIVHLCDRELPVGAEVSGHIDWARRFDHMQQHSGEHILSGLLCSTFRCDNVGFHMGADVVTIDYNADFTWEQALEVERRANAYIWEDHPVHIWYPDPEELAALPYRSKKALTGPVRLTEFPGADLCACCGTHVARSGQVGLVKLIGYQKFRGGVRLELLCGQRASDYLSRCWEQSRLAGQALSVKPTDLAPAVDRLQSELTALKEKTARLEEQSFARIAAQYEGAGDVLLITDPLEGDGVRRLCDAVSKSAGGRCAVFSGTDGAYRYALISTEDVSPLVKAMNQSLSGRGGGRNGFAQGSAACTAEAIRAFFAGI
;
A
#
# COMPACT_ATOMS: atom_id res chain seq x y z
N MET A 1 41.09 0.86 17.87
CA MET A 1 40.52 -0.03 18.92
C MET A 1 39.06 -0.26 18.59
N ALA A 2 38.41 -1.27 19.24
CA ALA A 2 36.94 -1.41 19.05
C ALA A 2 36.23 -0.21 19.72
N THR A 3 35.18 0.30 19.09
CA THR A 3 34.38 1.41 19.61
C THR A 3 33.55 0.95 20.83
N THR A 4 33.57 1.67 21.94
CA THR A 4 32.72 1.37 23.10
C THR A 4 31.26 1.69 22.79
N LYS A 5 30.36 0.70 23.00
CA LYS A 5 28.95 0.75 22.63
C LYS A 5 28.08 1.23 23.79
N LEU A 6 27.95 2.54 23.98
CA LEU A 6 27.16 3.13 25.07
C LEU A 6 25.66 2.79 25.00
N TYR A 7 25.14 2.58 23.79
CA TYR A 7 23.73 2.18 23.58
C TYR A 7 23.39 0.78 24.13
N TYR A 8 24.38 -0.06 24.45
CA TYR A 8 24.17 -1.32 25.16
C TYR A 8 24.18 -1.16 26.67
N GLU A 9 24.86 -0.13 27.20
CA GLU A 9 24.88 0.20 28.62
C GLU A 9 23.59 0.93 29.01
N ASN A 10 23.17 1.88 28.19
CA ASN A 10 21.90 2.61 28.34
C ASN A 10 21.29 2.99 26.99
N THR A 11 20.23 2.27 26.60
CA THR A 11 19.49 2.54 25.35
C THR A 11 18.78 3.90 25.35
N PHE A 12 18.59 4.51 26.53
CA PHE A 12 17.94 5.82 26.71
C PHE A 12 18.92 6.98 26.75
N LEU A 13 20.22 6.72 26.57
CA LEU A 13 21.25 7.77 26.53
C LEU A 13 21.06 8.61 25.24
N GLN A 14 20.72 9.89 25.42
CA GLN A 14 20.51 10.84 24.33
C GLN A 14 21.73 11.69 24.06
N ASP A 15 22.42 12.11 25.12
CA ASP A 15 23.60 12.98 25.08
C ASP A 15 24.82 12.27 25.60
N PHE A 16 25.96 12.43 24.92
CA PHE A 16 27.24 11.86 25.34
C PHE A 16 28.41 12.71 24.82
N THR A 17 29.60 12.45 25.32
CA THR A 17 30.83 12.99 24.78
C THR A 17 31.75 11.88 24.33
N ALA A 18 32.51 12.12 23.27
CA ALA A 18 33.46 11.15 22.72
C ALA A 18 34.64 11.84 22.06
N ALA A 19 35.80 11.15 22.07
CA ALA A 19 36.97 11.60 21.33
C ALA A 19 36.89 11.12 19.85
N VAL A 20 37.23 12.00 18.92
CA VAL A 20 37.34 11.66 17.51
C VAL A 20 38.64 10.94 17.22
N GLU A 21 38.63 9.64 17.00
CA GLU A 21 39.81 8.84 16.67
C GLU A 21 40.29 9.03 15.23
N SER A 22 39.37 9.14 14.31
CA SER A 22 39.67 9.44 12.91
C SER A 22 38.46 10.11 12.21
N CYS A 23 38.75 10.93 11.19
CA CYS A 23 37.76 11.49 10.32
C CYS A 23 38.39 11.67 8.96
N GLY A 24 37.69 11.27 7.88
CA GLY A 24 38.18 11.38 6.52
C GLY A 24 37.07 11.53 5.50
N ALA A 25 37.36 12.23 4.40
CA ALA A 25 36.40 12.43 3.34
C ALA A 25 36.06 11.11 2.62
N VAL A 26 34.78 10.90 2.36
CA VAL A 26 34.22 9.78 1.59
C VAL A 26 33.29 10.34 0.50
N LYS A 27 32.76 9.47 -0.37
CA LYS A 27 31.93 9.90 -1.52
C LYS A 27 30.75 10.80 -1.09
N ASP A 28 30.09 10.47 0.01
CA ASP A 28 28.82 11.11 0.38
C ASP A 28 28.93 11.93 1.70
N GLY A 29 30.15 12.33 2.08
CA GLY A 29 30.41 13.12 3.29
C GLY A 29 31.74 12.80 3.96
N PHE A 30 31.74 12.63 5.27
CA PHE A 30 32.93 12.33 6.08
C PHE A 30 32.65 11.10 6.96
N ALA A 31 33.57 10.14 6.94
CA ALA A 31 33.53 8.97 7.80
C ALA A 31 34.31 9.25 9.10
N ALA A 32 33.62 9.31 10.21
CA ALA A 32 34.18 9.55 11.53
C ALA A 32 34.12 8.29 12.41
N VAL A 33 35.19 8.00 13.10
CA VAL A 33 35.29 6.95 14.14
C VAL A 33 35.54 7.62 15.49
N LEU A 34 34.82 7.18 16.50
CA LEU A 34 34.90 7.68 17.87
C LEU A 34 35.40 6.57 18.80
N ASP A 35 35.99 6.93 19.95
CA ASP A 35 36.37 6.00 21.01
C ASP A 35 35.14 5.29 21.62
N ARG A 36 34.03 5.99 21.70
CA ARG A 36 32.72 5.52 22.19
C ARG A 36 31.55 6.17 21.45
N THR A 37 30.41 5.51 21.44
CA THR A 37 29.21 6.08 20.80
C THR A 37 27.92 5.58 21.42
N ALA A 38 26.93 6.49 21.51
CA ALA A 38 25.53 6.12 21.79
C ALA A 38 24.69 5.91 20.50
N PHE A 39 25.24 6.20 19.32
CA PHE A 39 24.58 5.92 18.04
C PHE A 39 24.54 4.42 17.76
N TYR A 40 23.33 3.89 17.53
CA TYR A 40 23.12 2.51 17.12
C TYR A 40 23.42 2.38 15.61
N PRO A 41 24.34 1.49 15.20
CA PRO A 41 24.58 1.20 13.79
C PRO A 41 23.46 0.36 13.20
N GLU A 42 23.25 0.43 11.88
CA GLU A 42 22.32 -0.45 11.20
C GLU A 42 22.67 -1.92 11.48
N GLY A 43 21.68 -2.68 11.95
CA GLY A 43 21.90 -4.09 12.27
C GLY A 43 20.63 -4.82 12.69
N GLY A 44 20.60 -6.15 12.45
CA GLY A 44 19.47 -6.98 12.87
C GLY A 44 18.11 -6.60 12.29
N GLY A 45 18.05 -5.85 11.18
CA GLY A 45 16.83 -5.34 10.56
C GLY A 45 16.35 -4.00 11.11
N GLN A 46 17.06 -3.43 12.10
CA GLN A 46 16.83 -2.08 12.61
C GLN A 46 17.74 -1.09 11.88
N PRO A 47 17.23 0.02 11.33
CA PRO A 47 18.04 1.08 10.72
C PRO A 47 18.93 1.81 11.74
N ALA A 48 19.97 2.47 11.24
CA ALA A 48 20.87 3.30 12.03
C ALA A 48 20.17 4.50 12.67
N ASP A 49 20.73 4.97 13.77
CA ASP A 49 20.36 6.25 14.35
C ASP A 49 20.86 7.42 13.51
N HIS A 50 20.20 8.54 13.70
CA HIS A 50 20.62 9.85 13.25
C HIS A 50 20.81 10.78 14.46
N GLY A 51 21.36 11.97 14.22
CA GLY A 51 21.57 12.99 15.24
C GLY A 51 22.71 13.93 14.87
N THR A 52 23.46 14.40 15.87
CA THR A 52 24.59 15.31 15.67
C THR A 52 25.83 14.92 16.47
N LEU A 53 27.01 15.24 15.93
CA LEU A 53 28.31 15.21 16.59
C LEU A 53 28.90 16.62 16.49
N GLY A 54 28.83 17.37 17.62
CA GLY A 54 29.07 18.81 17.58
C GLY A 54 28.13 19.49 16.59
N GLU A 55 28.69 20.18 15.58
CA GLU A 55 27.89 20.81 14.50
C GLU A 55 27.64 19.89 13.30
N ALA A 56 28.25 18.72 13.23
CA ALA A 56 28.05 17.77 12.13
C ALA A 56 26.77 16.95 12.33
N ARG A 57 26.00 16.79 11.26
CA ARG A 57 24.87 15.86 11.25
C ARG A 57 25.35 14.45 10.94
N VAL A 58 24.88 13.48 11.72
CA VAL A 58 25.08 12.05 11.48
C VAL A 58 23.97 11.56 10.57
N LEU A 59 24.34 11.13 9.35
CA LEU A 59 23.44 10.71 8.28
C LEU A 59 23.23 9.18 8.26
N ASP A 60 24.25 8.43 8.69
CA ASP A 60 24.22 6.96 8.76
C ASP A 60 25.27 6.47 9.75
N VAL A 61 25.07 5.28 10.29
CA VAL A 61 26.00 4.63 11.22
C VAL A 61 26.13 3.16 10.87
N GLN A 62 27.36 2.70 10.63
CA GLN A 62 27.65 1.33 10.24
C GLN A 62 28.70 0.71 11.16
N GLU A 63 28.59 -0.60 11.41
CA GLU A 63 29.57 -1.35 12.19
C GLU A 63 30.32 -2.33 11.29
N LYS A 64 31.64 -2.31 11.38
CA LYS A 64 32.52 -3.30 10.75
C LYS A 64 33.65 -3.69 11.70
N ASP A 65 33.77 -4.97 11.97
CA ASP A 65 34.84 -5.55 12.81
C ASP A 65 34.96 -4.88 14.19
N GLY A 66 33.84 -4.50 14.80
CA GLY A 66 33.75 -3.84 16.09
C GLY A 66 34.05 -2.35 16.07
N ILE A 67 34.34 -1.76 14.92
CA ILE A 67 34.52 -0.33 14.71
C ILE A 67 33.22 0.27 14.19
N ILE A 68 32.73 1.32 14.85
CA ILE A 68 31.53 2.04 14.45
C ILE A 68 31.93 3.30 13.69
N VAL A 69 31.47 3.38 12.44
CA VAL A 69 31.73 4.48 11.52
C VAL A 69 30.47 5.33 11.39
N HIS A 70 30.60 6.63 11.65
CA HIS A 70 29.54 7.62 11.52
C HIS A 70 29.73 8.38 10.20
N LEU A 71 28.76 8.33 9.29
CA LEU A 71 28.73 9.17 8.09
C LEU A 71 28.19 10.54 8.48
N CYS A 72 29.05 11.56 8.37
CA CYS A 72 28.73 12.95 8.74
C CYS A 72 28.66 13.85 7.51
N ASP A 73 27.86 14.92 7.58
CA ASP A 73 27.75 15.93 6.52
C ASP A 73 28.94 16.90 6.49
N ARG A 74 29.77 16.92 7.53
CA ARG A 74 30.99 17.75 7.62
C ARG A 74 32.09 17.06 8.41
N GLU A 75 33.34 17.54 8.23
CA GLU A 75 34.53 17.03 8.89
C GLU A 75 34.51 17.32 10.39
N LEU A 76 34.99 16.35 11.19
CA LEU A 76 35.22 16.48 12.59
C LEU A 76 36.74 16.57 12.89
N PRO A 77 37.17 17.43 13.81
CA PRO A 77 38.60 17.57 14.13
C PRO A 77 39.11 16.33 14.89
N VAL A 78 40.09 15.64 14.31
CA VAL A 78 40.70 14.45 14.91
C VAL A 78 41.43 14.82 16.20
N GLY A 79 41.24 14.01 17.23
CA GLY A 79 41.78 14.22 18.57
C GLY A 79 40.99 15.18 19.46
N ALA A 80 39.94 15.81 18.92
CA ALA A 80 39.04 16.65 19.72
C ALA A 80 37.96 15.82 20.42
N GLU A 81 37.47 16.33 21.53
CA GLU A 81 36.23 15.85 22.17
C GLU A 81 35.04 16.51 21.51
N VAL A 82 34.03 15.73 21.15
CA VAL A 82 32.77 16.18 20.53
C VAL A 82 31.57 15.74 21.37
N SER A 83 30.55 16.60 21.44
CA SER A 83 29.28 16.26 22.05
C SER A 83 28.41 15.55 20.98
N GLY A 84 27.89 14.36 21.32
CA GLY A 84 26.95 13.64 20.53
C GLY A 84 25.51 13.80 21.04
N HIS A 85 24.57 14.01 20.16
CA HIS A 85 23.15 14.08 20.46
C HIS A 85 22.35 13.18 19.50
N ILE A 86 21.59 12.24 20.07
CA ILE A 86 20.78 11.29 19.30
C ILE A 86 19.44 11.94 18.90
N ASP A 87 19.01 11.77 17.65
CA ASP A 87 17.62 12.01 17.27
C ASP A 87 16.72 11.05 18.05
N TRP A 88 16.24 11.52 19.19
CA TRP A 88 15.48 10.70 20.13
C TRP A 88 14.13 10.25 19.56
N ALA A 89 13.47 11.08 18.74
CA ALA A 89 12.21 10.72 18.14
C ALA A 89 12.37 9.49 17.23
N ARG A 90 13.42 9.48 16.41
CA ARG A 90 13.78 8.34 15.55
C ARG A 90 14.21 7.12 16.37
N ARG A 91 15.08 7.28 17.36
CA ARG A 91 15.54 6.19 18.24
C ARG A 91 14.36 5.52 18.95
N PHE A 92 13.51 6.31 19.59
CA PHE A 92 12.40 5.79 20.37
C PHE A 92 11.35 5.12 19.48
N ASP A 93 11.09 5.67 18.30
CA ASP A 93 10.27 5.02 17.28
C ASP A 93 10.83 3.63 16.91
N HIS A 94 12.14 3.53 16.60
CA HIS A 94 12.75 2.23 16.31
C HIS A 94 12.66 1.26 17.50
N MET A 95 12.83 1.74 18.72
CA MET A 95 12.66 0.93 19.92
C MET A 95 11.23 0.42 20.07
N GLN A 96 10.22 1.24 19.78
CA GLN A 96 8.80 0.84 19.78
C GLN A 96 8.52 -0.22 18.71
N GLN A 97 8.98 0.01 17.46
CA GLN A 97 8.79 -0.96 16.37
C GLN A 97 9.44 -2.30 16.71
N HIS A 98 10.70 -2.28 17.17
CA HIS A 98 11.45 -3.51 17.46
C HIS A 98 10.87 -4.29 18.64
N SER A 99 10.55 -3.58 19.73
CA SER A 99 9.98 -4.22 20.92
C SER A 99 8.56 -4.76 20.66
N GLY A 100 7.74 -4.04 19.90
CA GLY A 100 6.41 -4.51 19.49
C GLY A 100 6.50 -5.74 18.57
N GLU A 101 7.49 -5.78 17.68
CA GLU A 101 7.79 -6.98 16.87
C GLU A 101 8.11 -8.17 17.75
N HIS A 102 9.00 -8.03 18.73
CA HIS A 102 9.38 -9.11 19.65
C HIS A 102 8.15 -9.67 20.38
N ILE A 103 7.33 -8.80 20.98
CA ILE A 103 6.13 -9.21 21.72
C ILE A 103 5.18 -9.98 20.79
N LEU A 104 4.88 -9.44 19.61
CA LEU A 104 3.99 -10.08 18.64
C LEU A 104 4.57 -11.40 18.13
N SER A 105 5.84 -11.41 17.72
CA SER A 105 6.52 -12.60 17.18
C SER A 105 6.63 -13.71 18.20
N GLY A 106 6.97 -13.40 19.45
CA GLY A 106 7.03 -14.43 20.50
C GLY A 106 5.69 -15.09 20.74
N LEU A 107 4.60 -14.31 20.79
CA LEU A 107 3.24 -14.83 20.94
C LEU A 107 2.77 -15.60 19.69
N LEU A 108 3.10 -15.17 18.47
CA LEU A 108 2.79 -15.91 17.23
C LEU A 108 3.57 -17.23 17.18
N CYS A 109 4.87 -17.19 17.40
CA CYS A 109 5.73 -18.37 17.35
C CYS A 109 5.31 -19.41 18.40
N SER A 110 5.01 -19.00 19.62
CA SER A 110 4.52 -19.91 20.66
C SER A 110 3.13 -20.50 20.35
N THR A 111 2.23 -19.70 19.74
CA THR A 111 0.86 -20.13 19.40
C THR A 111 0.84 -21.09 18.21
N PHE A 112 1.58 -20.80 17.15
CA PHE A 112 1.55 -21.58 15.90
C PHE A 112 2.74 -22.52 15.73
N ARG A 113 3.66 -22.58 16.70
CA ARG A 113 4.89 -23.38 16.67
C ARG A 113 5.70 -23.11 15.38
N CYS A 114 5.92 -21.84 15.11
CA CYS A 114 6.61 -21.37 13.92
C CYS A 114 7.82 -20.50 14.27
N ASP A 115 8.61 -20.18 13.24
CA ASP A 115 9.74 -19.27 13.34
C ASP A 115 9.46 -17.97 12.59
N ASN A 116 9.95 -16.88 13.13
CA ASN A 116 10.15 -15.65 12.39
C ASN A 116 11.41 -15.81 11.51
N VAL A 117 11.20 -15.93 10.20
CA VAL A 117 12.26 -16.18 9.21
C VAL A 117 12.69 -14.92 8.46
N GLY A 118 12.05 -13.79 8.70
CA GLY A 118 12.38 -12.51 8.10
C GLY A 118 11.83 -11.33 8.91
N PHE A 119 12.65 -10.31 9.13
CA PHE A 119 12.27 -9.05 9.77
C PHE A 119 12.93 -7.88 9.04
N HIS A 120 12.14 -6.89 8.72
CA HIS A 120 12.62 -5.65 8.11
C HIS A 120 11.82 -4.47 8.66
N MET A 121 12.53 -3.51 9.25
CA MET A 121 11.97 -2.25 9.74
C MET A 121 12.14 -1.20 8.65
N GLY A 122 11.13 -1.05 7.79
CA GLY A 122 11.08 0.00 6.79
C GLY A 122 10.76 1.38 7.40
N ALA A 123 10.88 2.42 6.58
CA ALA A 123 10.52 3.78 6.98
C ALA A 123 9.03 3.91 7.35
N ASP A 124 8.16 3.28 6.56
CA ASP A 124 6.71 3.40 6.69
C ASP A 124 6.07 2.22 7.43
N VAL A 125 6.62 1.02 7.27
CA VAL A 125 6.03 -0.23 7.76
C VAL A 125 7.09 -1.22 8.19
N VAL A 126 6.77 -2.03 9.18
CA VAL A 126 7.57 -3.20 9.58
C VAL A 126 6.97 -4.44 8.95
N THR A 127 7.82 -5.27 8.31
CA THR A 127 7.42 -6.55 7.74
C THR A 127 8.06 -7.72 8.48
N ILE A 128 7.26 -8.77 8.69
CA ILE A 128 7.72 -10.00 9.35
C ILE A 128 7.25 -11.21 8.55
N ASP A 129 8.15 -12.15 8.31
CA ASP A 129 7.88 -13.39 7.60
C ASP A 129 7.88 -14.58 8.58
N TYR A 130 6.87 -15.41 8.51
CA TYR A 130 6.73 -16.64 9.30
C TYR A 130 6.68 -17.86 8.40
N ASN A 131 7.26 -18.97 8.86
CA ASN A 131 7.28 -20.26 8.15
C ASN A 131 6.06 -21.15 8.48
N ALA A 132 4.94 -20.57 8.89
CA ALA A 132 3.69 -21.28 9.16
C ALA A 132 2.51 -20.63 8.47
N ASP A 133 1.46 -21.41 8.30
CA ASP A 133 0.20 -20.98 7.75
C ASP A 133 -0.83 -20.73 8.88
N PHE A 134 -1.29 -19.49 9.00
CA PHE A 134 -2.37 -19.06 9.87
C PHE A 134 -3.21 -18.00 9.16
N THR A 135 -4.44 -17.79 9.61
CA THR A 135 -5.36 -16.84 8.97
C THR A 135 -5.18 -15.42 9.51
N TRP A 136 -5.78 -14.45 8.80
CA TRP A 136 -5.83 -13.07 9.27
C TRP A 136 -6.52 -12.93 10.63
N GLU A 137 -7.64 -13.63 10.82
CA GLU A 137 -8.40 -13.62 12.08
C GLU A 137 -7.59 -14.18 13.24
N GLN A 138 -6.81 -15.23 13.00
CA GLN A 138 -5.87 -15.79 13.96
C GLN A 138 -4.74 -14.81 14.31
N ALA A 139 -4.21 -14.10 13.32
CA ALA A 139 -3.22 -13.05 13.56
C ALA A 139 -3.79 -11.89 14.40
N LEU A 140 -5.03 -11.46 14.11
CA LEU A 140 -5.72 -10.43 14.88
C LEU A 140 -6.01 -10.87 16.33
N GLU A 141 -6.21 -12.16 16.58
CA GLU A 141 -6.34 -12.68 17.95
C GLU A 141 -5.03 -12.52 18.71
N VAL A 142 -3.90 -12.82 18.08
CA VAL A 142 -2.58 -12.63 18.69
C VAL A 142 -2.26 -11.15 18.85
N GLU A 143 -2.64 -10.27 17.91
CA GLU A 143 -2.54 -8.80 18.06
C GLU A 143 -3.26 -8.33 19.35
N ARG A 144 -4.48 -8.83 19.62
CA ARG A 144 -5.21 -8.47 20.85
C ARG A 144 -4.45 -8.90 22.11
N ARG A 145 -3.88 -10.10 22.11
CA ARG A 145 -3.05 -10.60 23.21
C ARG A 145 -1.77 -9.80 23.39
N ALA A 146 -1.12 -9.43 22.28
CA ALA A 146 0.09 -8.57 22.30
C ALA A 146 -0.23 -7.20 22.92
N ASN A 147 -1.34 -6.59 22.56
CA ASN A 147 -1.76 -5.32 23.14
C ASN A 147 -2.14 -5.45 24.63
N ALA A 148 -2.81 -6.53 25.04
CA ALA A 148 -3.08 -6.78 26.45
C ALA A 148 -1.77 -6.88 27.26
N TYR A 149 -0.78 -7.63 26.76
CA TYR A 149 0.54 -7.74 27.38
C TYR A 149 1.25 -6.38 27.47
N ILE A 150 1.17 -5.55 26.42
CA ILE A 150 1.74 -4.20 26.40
C ILE A 150 1.15 -3.35 27.54
N TRP A 151 -0.17 -3.40 27.73
CA TRP A 151 -0.87 -2.61 28.74
C TRP A 151 -0.63 -3.09 30.18
N GLU A 152 -0.20 -4.33 30.38
CA GLU A 152 0.25 -4.85 31.69
C GLU A 152 1.60 -4.27 32.13
N ASP A 153 2.33 -3.63 31.22
CA ASP A 153 3.57 -2.88 31.47
C ASP A 153 4.70 -3.69 32.15
N HIS A 154 5.04 -4.83 31.56
CA HIS A 154 6.13 -5.70 32.04
C HIS A 154 7.51 -5.08 31.84
N PRO A 155 8.50 -5.30 32.74
CA PRO A 155 9.87 -4.92 32.51
C PRO A 155 10.49 -5.72 31.37
N VAL A 156 11.42 -5.11 30.63
CA VAL A 156 12.23 -5.78 29.60
C VAL A 156 13.60 -6.08 30.18
N HIS A 157 14.01 -7.35 30.13
CA HIS A 157 15.30 -7.78 30.61
C HIS A 157 16.27 -7.95 29.45
N ILE A 158 17.47 -7.39 29.58
CA ILE A 158 18.52 -7.49 28.57
C ILE A 158 19.82 -7.81 29.28
N TRP A 159 20.44 -8.94 28.91
CA TRP A 159 21.69 -9.38 29.55
C TRP A 159 22.54 -10.24 28.61
N TYR A 160 23.73 -10.55 29.05
CA TYR A 160 24.65 -11.50 28.43
C TYR A 160 24.78 -12.71 29.38
N PRO A 161 24.06 -13.84 29.09
CA PRO A 161 24.17 -15.04 29.91
C PRO A 161 25.58 -15.64 29.78
N ASP A 162 26.02 -16.35 30.82
CA ASP A 162 27.19 -17.20 30.70
C ASP A 162 26.88 -18.45 29.80
N PRO A 163 27.92 -19.21 29.36
CA PRO A 163 27.70 -20.35 28.47
C PRO A 163 26.80 -21.47 29.04
N GLU A 164 26.81 -21.67 30.37
CA GLU A 164 25.98 -22.69 31.03
C GLU A 164 24.52 -22.26 31.06
N GLU A 165 24.29 -21.01 31.48
CA GLU A 165 22.95 -20.38 31.44
C GLU A 165 22.38 -20.35 30.01
N LEU A 166 23.18 -19.92 29.02
CA LEU A 166 22.77 -19.84 27.64
C LEU A 166 22.31 -21.20 27.09
N ALA A 167 23.03 -22.28 27.43
CA ALA A 167 22.69 -23.61 26.98
C ALA A 167 21.38 -24.16 27.59
N ALA A 168 20.95 -23.64 28.73
CA ALA A 168 19.73 -24.04 29.42
C ALA A 168 18.48 -23.24 29.00
N LEU A 169 18.66 -22.08 28.37
CA LEU A 169 17.56 -21.18 28.03
C LEU A 169 16.93 -21.51 26.67
N PRO A 170 15.56 -21.57 26.57
CA PRO A 170 14.85 -21.82 25.33
C PRO A 170 14.64 -20.54 24.50
N TYR A 171 15.74 -19.87 24.14
CA TYR A 171 15.66 -18.61 23.40
C TYR A 171 15.50 -18.85 21.88
N ARG A 172 14.84 -17.91 21.21
CA ARG A 172 14.76 -17.86 19.74
C ARG A 172 16.02 -17.20 19.16
N SER A 173 16.44 -17.66 18.00
CA SER A 173 17.50 -17.02 17.23
C SER A 173 17.28 -17.20 15.73
N LYS A 174 17.47 -16.12 14.96
CA LYS A 174 17.35 -16.13 13.49
C LYS A 174 18.63 -16.67 12.79
N LYS A 175 19.74 -16.78 13.53
CA LYS A 175 21.05 -17.18 12.97
C LYS A 175 21.79 -18.08 13.97
N ALA A 176 22.70 -18.91 13.47
CA ALA A 176 23.70 -19.53 14.31
C ALA A 176 24.62 -18.43 14.90
N LEU A 177 24.78 -18.43 16.21
CA LEU A 177 25.53 -17.40 16.93
C LEU A 177 26.90 -17.91 17.33
N THR A 178 27.90 -17.06 17.25
CA THR A 178 29.28 -17.33 17.73
C THR A 178 29.71 -16.17 18.65
N GLY A 179 30.35 -16.49 19.78
CA GLY A 179 30.74 -15.51 20.77
C GLY A 179 29.67 -15.13 21.79
N PRO A 180 29.80 -14.03 22.53
CA PRO A 180 28.84 -13.58 23.55
C PRO A 180 27.46 -13.30 22.91
N VAL A 181 26.41 -13.92 23.44
CA VAL A 181 25.03 -13.77 22.99
C VAL A 181 24.29 -12.79 23.89
N ARG A 182 23.76 -11.72 23.31
CA ARG A 182 22.88 -10.77 24.02
C ARG A 182 21.45 -11.25 23.92
N LEU A 183 20.82 -11.52 25.06
CA LEU A 183 19.41 -11.90 25.14
C LEU A 183 18.54 -10.69 25.49
N THR A 184 17.37 -10.67 24.90
CA THR A 184 16.28 -9.75 25.22
C THR A 184 15.07 -10.58 25.59
N GLU A 185 14.53 -10.36 26.79
CA GLU A 185 13.35 -11.03 27.31
C GLU A 185 12.21 -10.04 27.52
N PHE A 186 11.05 -10.42 27.00
CA PHE A 186 9.74 -9.89 27.35
C PHE A 186 9.02 -10.98 28.15
N PRO A 187 9.04 -10.94 29.49
CA PRO A 187 8.66 -12.06 30.34
C PRO A 187 7.27 -12.63 29.99
N GLY A 188 7.21 -13.91 29.63
CA GLY A 188 5.95 -14.56 29.20
C GLY A 188 5.51 -14.30 27.76
N ALA A 189 6.17 -13.40 27.03
CA ALA A 189 5.88 -13.15 25.63
C ALA A 189 6.98 -13.62 24.68
N ASP A 190 8.25 -13.24 24.92
CA ASP A 190 9.37 -13.60 24.07
C ASP A 190 10.69 -13.67 24.83
N LEU A 191 11.58 -14.59 24.41
CA LEU A 191 12.98 -14.64 24.77
C LEU A 191 13.80 -14.87 23.50
N CYS A 192 14.62 -13.90 23.09
CA CYS A 192 15.29 -13.91 21.81
C CYS A 192 16.71 -13.36 21.88
N ALA A 193 17.60 -13.93 21.08
CA ALA A 193 18.91 -13.36 20.84
C ALA A 193 18.77 -12.13 19.95
N CYS A 194 19.05 -10.94 20.48
CA CYS A 194 18.86 -9.68 19.78
C CYS A 194 19.93 -8.64 20.14
N CYS A 195 20.44 -7.97 19.10
CA CYS A 195 21.40 -6.86 19.24
C CYS A 195 20.76 -5.47 19.12
N GLY A 196 19.45 -5.38 18.86
CA GLY A 196 18.75 -4.11 18.69
C GLY A 196 18.53 -3.31 19.96
N THR A 197 17.98 -2.12 19.81
CA THR A 197 17.58 -1.28 20.94
C THR A 197 16.12 -1.52 21.29
N HIS A 198 15.79 -1.57 22.58
CA HIS A 198 14.46 -1.88 23.08
C HIS A 198 14.00 -0.88 24.14
N VAL A 199 12.70 -0.79 24.32
CA VAL A 199 12.10 -0.06 25.44
C VAL A 199 12.42 -0.72 26.77
N ALA A 200 12.36 0.02 27.88
CA ALA A 200 12.62 -0.52 29.21
C ALA A 200 11.43 -1.31 29.78
N ARG A 201 10.22 -1.00 29.32
CA ARG A 201 8.98 -1.62 29.75
C ARG A 201 8.03 -1.81 28.57
N SER A 202 7.24 -2.89 28.55
CA SER A 202 6.33 -3.20 27.44
C SER A 202 5.32 -2.07 27.18
N GLY A 203 4.87 -1.37 28.22
CA GLY A 203 3.94 -0.24 28.10
C GLY A 203 4.46 0.91 27.22
N GLN A 204 5.78 1.09 27.12
CA GLN A 204 6.39 2.11 26.27
C GLN A 204 6.27 1.81 24.77
N VAL A 205 5.90 0.58 24.37
CA VAL A 205 5.52 0.25 22.98
C VAL A 205 4.21 0.97 22.60
N GLY A 206 3.31 1.14 23.56
CA GLY A 206 2.03 1.81 23.39
C GLY A 206 0.97 0.95 22.70
N LEU A 207 1.16 0.61 21.44
CA LEU A 207 0.22 -0.15 20.61
C LEU A 207 0.95 -0.94 19.52
N VAL A 208 0.50 -2.14 19.25
CA VAL A 208 0.82 -2.91 18.04
C VAL A 208 -0.41 -3.00 17.15
N LYS A 209 -0.29 -2.67 15.88
CA LYS A 209 -1.37 -2.77 14.89
C LYS A 209 -0.91 -3.51 13.64
N LEU A 210 -1.57 -4.62 13.34
CA LEU A 210 -1.44 -5.32 12.06
C LEU A 210 -2.22 -4.54 10.99
N ILE A 211 -1.55 -4.27 9.86
CA ILE A 211 -2.12 -3.50 8.75
C ILE A 211 -2.09 -4.25 7.42
N GLY A 212 -1.36 -5.37 7.34
CA GLY A 212 -1.26 -6.19 6.14
C GLY A 212 -1.02 -7.67 6.44
N TYR A 213 -1.52 -8.52 5.55
CA TYR A 213 -1.38 -9.97 5.58
C TYR A 213 -1.30 -10.50 4.15
N GLN A 214 -0.33 -11.34 3.88
CA GLN A 214 -0.23 -12.04 2.60
C GLN A 214 0.46 -13.40 2.75
N LYS A 215 0.09 -14.36 1.89
CA LYS A 215 0.84 -15.62 1.75
C LYS A 215 2.21 -15.32 1.13
N PHE A 216 3.27 -15.87 1.72
CA PHE A 216 4.63 -15.57 1.30
C PHE A 216 5.56 -16.77 1.53
N ARG A 217 6.19 -17.28 0.46
CA ARG A 217 7.21 -18.34 0.49
C ARG A 217 6.85 -19.58 1.33
N GLY A 218 5.61 -20.04 1.23
CA GLY A 218 5.13 -21.22 1.99
C GLY A 218 4.72 -20.91 3.43
N GLY A 219 4.65 -19.66 3.79
CA GLY A 219 4.17 -19.16 5.08
C GLY A 219 3.37 -17.87 4.93
N VAL A 220 3.51 -16.98 5.89
CA VAL A 220 2.77 -15.72 5.97
C VAL A 220 3.73 -14.55 6.17
N ARG A 221 3.50 -13.46 5.43
CA ARG A 221 4.05 -12.13 5.72
C ARG A 221 3.00 -11.27 6.39
N LEU A 222 3.37 -10.67 7.51
CA LEU A 222 2.59 -9.63 8.19
C LEU A 222 3.24 -8.27 8.01
N GLU A 223 2.40 -7.24 7.92
CA GLU A 223 2.80 -5.85 8.02
C GLU A 223 2.21 -5.26 9.29
N LEU A 224 3.03 -4.56 10.05
CA LEU A 224 2.62 -3.98 11.32
C LEU A 224 3.23 -2.59 11.54
N LEU A 225 2.61 -1.88 12.47
CA LEU A 225 3.08 -0.63 13.04
C LEU A 225 2.97 -0.71 14.54
N CYS A 226 3.91 -0.06 15.25
CA CYS A 226 3.88 0.06 16.70
C CYS A 226 3.93 1.52 17.13
N GLY A 227 3.53 1.79 18.37
CA GLY A 227 3.68 3.08 19.02
C GLY A 227 3.09 4.25 18.24
N GLN A 228 3.91 5.29 18.06
CA GLN A 228 3.47 6.52 17.39
C GLN A 228 3.05 6.26 15.94
N ARG A 229 3.76 5.41 15.19
CA ARG A 229 3.38 5.07 13.80
C ARG A 229 1.99 4.44 13.74
N ALA A 230 1.67 3.53 14.68
CA ALA A 230 0.34 2.90 14.75
C ALA A 230 -0.75 3.92 15.10
N SER A 231 -0.48 4.83 16.04
CA SER A 231 -1.39 5.92 16.42
C SER A 231 -1.68 6.86 15.25
N ASP A 232 -0.65 7.27 14.52
CA ASP A 232 -0.77 8.16 13.38
C ASP A 232 -1.53 7.49 12.22
N TYR A 233 -1.28 6.21 11.98
CA TYR A 233 -2.02 5.43 10.99
C TYR A 233 -3.51 5.35 11.34
N LEU A 234 -3.85 4.99 12.58
CA LEU A 234 -5.24 4.93 13.03
C LEU A 234 -5.93 6.29 12.98
N SER A 235 -5.22 7.36 13.33
CA SER A 235 -5.74 8.72 13.24
C SER A 235 -6.07 9.12 11.80
N ARG A 236 -5.23 8.75 10.83
CA ARG A 236 -5.50 8.95 9.40
C ARG A 236 -6.71 8.12 8.93
N CYS A 237 -6.79 6.84 9.33
CA CYS A 237 -7.93 5.98 9.00
C CYS A 237 -9.24 6.53 9.59
N TRP A 238 -9.21 7.01 10.83
CA TRP A 238 -10.34 7.65 11.47
C TRP A 238 -10.81 8.88 10.70
N GLU A 239 -9.90 9.77 10.33
CA GLU A 239 -10.25 10.98 9.57
C GLU A 239 -10.86 10.66 8.20
N GLN A 240 -10.31 9.67 7.47
CA GLN A 240 -10.90 9.20 6.21
C GLN A 240 -12.30 8.61 6.43
N SER A 241 -12.47 7.82 7.48
CA SER A 241 -13.78 7.24 7.83
C SER A 241 -14.80 8.32 8.22
N ARG A 242 -14.35 9.35 8.94
CA ARG A 242 -15.20 10.50 9.32
C ARG A 242 -15.69 11.28 8.08
N LEU A 243 -14.76 11.58 7.14
CA LEU A 243 -15.09 12.28 5.90
C LEU A 243 -16.04 11.45 5.01
N ALA A 244 -15.77 10.16 4.84
CA ALA A 244 -16.65 9.27 4.09
C ALA A 244 -18.04 9.15 4.75
N GLY A 245 -18.08 9.06 6.08
CA GLY A 245 -19.32 9.03 6.84
C GLY A 245 -20.15 10.31 6.65
N GLN A 246 -19.50 11.47 6.64
CA GLN A 246 -20.17 12.76 6.35
C GLN A 246 -20.76 12.77 4.93
N ALA A 247 -19.99 12.33 3.92
CA ALA A 247 -20.46 12.28 2.53
C ALA A 247 -21.67 11.35 2.36
N LEU A 248 -21.74 10.25 3.10
CA LEU A 248 -22.82 9.27 3.06
C LEU A 248 -23.93 9.51 4.11
N SER A 249 -23.80 10.56 4.93
CA SER A 249 -24.72 10.89 6.03
C SER A 249 -24.91 9.73 7.04
N VAL A 250 -23.82 9.04 7.39
CA VAL A 250 -23.80 7.94 8.35
C VAL A 250 -22.67 8.12 9.37
N LYS A 251 -22.71 7.36 10.47
CA LYS A 251 -21.58 7.28 11.41
C LYS A 251 -20.39 6.56 10.76
N PRO A 252 -19.14 6.86 11.14
CA PRO A 252 -17.96 6.14 10.64
C PRO A 252 -18.03 4.62 10.82
N THR A 253 -18.69 4.15 11.89
CA THR A 253 -18.89 2.72 12.17
C THR A 253 -19.87 2.02 11.23
N ASP A 254 -20.70 2.79 10.51
CA ASP A 254 -21.79 2.29 9.66
C ASP A 254 -21.46 2.43 8.16
N LEU A 255 -20.18 2.66 7.82
CA LEU A 255 -19.72 2.88 6.44
C LEU A 255 -19.94 1.67 5.55
N ALA A 256 -19.58 0.47 6.00
CA ALA A 256 -19.69 -0.73 5.16
C ALA A 256 -21.15 -0.97 4.71
N PRO A 257 -22.17 -1.00 5.61
CA PRO A 257 -23.58 -1.09 5.18
C PRO A 257 -24.03 0.06 4.26
N ALA A 258 -23.49 1.27 4.46
CA ALA A 258 -23.83 2.42 3.61
C ALA A 258 -23.28 2.27 2.19
N VAL A 259 -22.05 1.76 2.04
CA VAL A 259 -21.46 1.46 0.74
C VAL A 259 -22.23 0.36 0.01
N ASP A 260 -22.60 -0.73 0.70
CA ASP A 260 -23.41 -1.82 0.12
C ASP A 260 -24.76 -1.32 -0.39
N ARG A 261 -25.42 -0.46 0.40
CA ARG A 261 -26.66 0.19 -0.02
C ARG A 261 -26.47 1.04 -1.27
N LEU A 262 -25.44 1.90 -1.30
CA LEU A 262 -25.13 2.76 -2.45
C LEU A 262 -24.84 1.94 -3.70
N GLN A 263 -24.11 0.84 -3.61
CA GLN A 263 -23.83 -0.08 -4.73
C GLN A 263 -25.12 -0.73 -5.23
N SER A 264 -26.01 -1.13 -4.33
CA SER A 264 -27.32 -1.71 -4.68
C SER A 264 -28.23 -0.70 -5.39
N GLU A 265 -28.29 0.53 -4.89
CA GLU A 265 -29.05 1.63 -5.51
C GLU A 265 -28.49 1.99 -6.90
N LEU A 266 -27.17 2.04 -7.05
CA LEU A 266 -26.52 2.29 -8.34
C LEU A 266 -26.84 1.19 -9.36
N THR A 267 -26.84 -0.07 -8.94
CA THR A 267 -27.20 -1.21 -9.79
C THR A 267 -28.66 -1.12 -10.23
N ALA A 268 -29.57 -0.87 -9.29
CA ALA A 268 -31.01 -0.72 -9.59
C ALA A 268 -31.29 0.47 -10.52
N LEU A 269 -30.57 1.59 -10.36
CA LEU A 269 -30.67 2.73 -11.25
C LEU A 269 -30.19 2.42 -12.67
N LYS A 270 -29.06 1.71 -12.81
CA LYS A 270 -28.57 1.26 -14.13
C LYS A 270 -29.54 0.36 -14.83
N GLU A 271 -30.13 -0.61 -14.13
CA GLU A 271 -31.17 -1.50 -14.67
C GLU A 271 -32.43 -0.74 -15.08
N LYS A 272 -32.87 0.21 -14.26
CA LYS A 272 -34.00 1.08 -14.56
C LYS A 272 -33.75 1.92 -15.82
N THR A 273 -32.57 2.51 -15.94
CA THR A 273 -32.18 3.31 -17.11
C THR A 273 -32.17 2.44 -18.37
N ALA A 274 -31.52 1.26 -18.32
CA ALA A 274 -31.50 0.33 -19.45
C ALA A 274 -32.90 -0.08 -19.90
N ARG A 275 -33.82 -0.35 -18.98
CA ARG A 275 -35.21 -0.68 -19.27
C ARG A 275 -35.98 0.49 -19.90
N LEU A 276 -35.78 1.72 -19.42
CA LEU A 276 -36.39 2.91 -19.98
C LEU A 276 -35.90 3.20 -21.41
N GLU A 277 -34.59 3.02 -21.64
CA GLU A 277 -34.02 3.10 -22.98
C GLU A 277 -34.62 2.07 -23.93
N GLU A 278 -34.74 0.81 -23.49
CA GLU A 278 -35.33 -0.27 -24.29
C GLU A 278 -36.79 0.03 -24.65
N GLN A 279 -37.58 0.53 -23.70
CA GLN A 279 -38.96 0.98 -23.98
C GLN A 279 -39.00 2.16 -24.97
N SER A 280 -38.07 3.10 -24.85
CA SER A 280 -37.93 4.22 -25.79
C SER A 280 -37.53 3.74 -27.16
N PHE A 281 -36.57 2.84 -27.27
CA PHE A 281 -36.14 2.26 -28.55
C PHE A 281 -37.25 1.46 -29.24
N ALA A 282 -38.02 0.69 -28.46
CA ALA A 282 -39.18 -0.02 -28.98
C ALA A 282 -40.25 0.92 -29.55
N ARG A 283 -40.52 2.07 -28.89
CA ARG A 283 -41.45 3.09 -29.39
C ARG A 283 -40.94 3.75 -30.67
N ILE A 284 -39.63 4.05 -30.75
CA ILE A 284 -39.03 4.61 -31.96
C ILE A 284 -39.09 3.57 -33.07
N ALA A 285 -38.75 2.31 -32.83
CA ALA A 285 -38.76 1.23 -33.80
C ALA A 285 -40.18 0.99 -34.40
N ALA A 286 -41.21 1.07 -33.56
CA ALA A 286 -42.61 0.91 -34.01
C ALA A 286 -43.03 1.98 -35.03
N GLN A 287 -42.42 3.16 -35.05
CA GLN A 287 -42.73 4.21 -36.05
C GLN A 287 -42.17 3.87 -37.44
N TYR A 288 -41.30 2.91 -37.55
CA TYR A 288 -40.65 2.47 -38.78
C TYR A 288 -41.06 1.05 -39.21
N GLU A 289 -42.16 0.53 -38.67
CA GLU A 289 -42.65 -0.80 -39.03
C GLU A 289 -42.91 -0.93 -40.55
N GLY A 290 -42.20 -1.85 -41.21
CA GLY A 290 -42.31 -2.08 -42.65
C GLY A 290 -41.76 -0.96 -43.53
N ALA A 291 -41.04 0.01 -42.99
CA ALA A 291 -40.54 1.18 -43.73
C ALA A 291 -39.42 0.85 -44.75
N GLY A 292 -38.81 -0.34 -44.66
CA GLY A 292 -37.66 -0.72 -45.48
C GLY A 292 -36.38 -0.07 -44.99
N ASP A 293 -35.67 0.68 -45.83
CA ASP A 293 -34.44 1.37 -45.47
C ASP A 293 -34.71 2.59 -44.59
N VAL A 294 -34.00 2.69 -43.48
CA VAL A 294 -34.19 3.75 -42.48
C VAL A 294 -32.89 4.45 -42.16
N LEU A 295 -32.89 5.79 -42.18
CA LEU A 295 -31.89 6.66 -41.60
C LEU A 295 -32.48 7.38 -40.37
N LEU A 296 -31.90 7.18 -39.22
CA LEU A 296 -32.26 7.87 -37.99
C LEU A 296 -31.10 8.69 -37.45
N ILE A 297 -31.32 9.97 -37.19
CA ILE A 297 -30.37 10.87 -36.51
C ILE A 297 -31.01 11.28 -35.18
N THR A 298 -30.34 11.05 -34.07
CA THR A 298 -30.84 11.29 -32.71
C THR A 298 -29.81 11.98 -31.81
N ASP A 299 -30.30 12.50 -30.72
CA ASP A 299 -29.45 13.03 -29.63
C ASP A 299 -28.43 11.99 -29.12
N PRO A 300 -27.38 12.43 -28.43
CA PRO A 300 -26.34 11.55 -27.89
C PRO A 300 -26.94 10.41 -27.05
N LEU A 301 -26.62 9.17 -27.38
CA LEU A 301 -26.90 7.97 -26.59
C LEU A 301 -25.62 7.46 -25.89
N GLU A 302 -25.78 6.99 -24.68
CA GLU A 302 -24.64 6.47 -23.88
C GLU A 302 -24.30 5.00 -24.23
N GLY A 303 -23.06 4.63 -23.94
CA GLY A 303 -22.58 3.26 -24.04
C GLY A 303 -22.82 2.61 -25.41
N ASP A 304 -23.58 1.52 -25.47
CA ASP A 304 -23.97 0.77 -26.69
C ASP A 304 -25.35 1.14 -27.19
N GLY A 305 -25.95 2.23 -26.72
CA GLY A 305 -27.30 2.67 -27.05
C GLY A 305 -27.52 2.83 -28.54
N VAL A 306 -26.54 3.35 -29.29
CA VAL A 306 -26.62 3.51 -30.76
C VAL A 306 -26.84 2.17 -31.46
N ARG A 307 -26.08 1.14 -31.05
CA ARG A 307 -26.20 -0.22 -31.58
C ARG A 307 -27.54 -0.83 -31.23
N ARG A 308 -27.98 -0.71 -29.98
CA ARG A 308 -29.29 -1.27 -29.53
C ARG A 308 -30.46 -0.61 -30.22
N LEU A 309 -30.44 0.71 -30.42
CA LEU A 309 -31.44 1.42 -31.15
C LEU A 309 -31.49 0.98 -32.63
N CYS A 310 -30.29 0.86 -33.25
CA CYS A 310 -30.19 0.39 -34.63
C CYS A 310 -30.73 -1.02 -34.79
N ASP A 311 -30.44 -1.93 -33.88
CA ASP A 311 -30.97 -3.30 -33.87
C ASP A 311 -32.50 -3.32 -33.73
N ALA A 312 -33.07 -2.52 -32.82
CA ALA A 312 -34.51 -2.41 -32.62
C ALA A 312 -35.22 -1.89 -33.88
N VAL A 313 -34.72 -0.80 -34.48
CA VAL A 313 -35.28 -0.20 -35.68
C VAL A 313 -35.14 -1.12 -36.90
N SER A 314 -33.98 -1.76 -37.08
CA SER A 314 -33.73 -2.70 -38.18
C SER A 314 -34.70 -3.88 -38.18
N LYS A 315 -34.98 -4.45 -36.98
CA LYS A 315 -35.95 -5.55 -36.82
C LYS A 315 -37.37 -5.15 -37.19
N SER A 316 -37.76 -3.90 -36.92
CA SER A 316 -39.10 -3.37 -37.23
C SER A 316 -39.23 -2.94 -38.68
N ALA A 317 -38.23 -2.28 -39.23
CA ALA A 317 -38.25 -1.71 -40.58
C ALA A 317 -38.10 -2.75 -41.68
N GLY A 318 -37.37 -3.83 -41.47
CA GLY A 318 -37.17 -4.92 -42.42
C GLY A 318 -36.16 -4.63 -43.54
N GLY A 319 -35.48 -3.48 -43.53
CA GLY A 319 -34.49 -3.07 -44.50
C GLY A 319 -33.15 -2.67 -43.84
N ARG A 320 -32.31 -1.93 -44.59
CA ARG A 320 -31.07 -1.37 -44.09
C ARG A 320 -31.39 -0.26 -43.09
N CYS A 321 -30.75 -0.33 -41.92
CA CYS A 321 -30.92 0.68 -40.88
C CYS A 321 -29.58 1.35 -40.55
N ALA A 322 -29.56 2.70 -40.60
CA ALA A 322 -28.46 3.52 -40.18
C ALA A 322 -28.90 4.45 -39.05
N VAL A 323 -28.29 4.34 -37.89
CA VAL A 323 -28.55 5.23 -36.76
C VAL A 323 -27.29 6.04 -36.46
N PHE A 324 -27.45 7.36 -36.46
CA PHE A 324 -26.42 8.33 -36.02
C PHE A 324 -26.89 8.99 -34.73
N SER A 325 -26.06 8.99 -33.73
CA SER A 325 -26.36 9.60 -32.44
C SER A 325 -25.23 10.54 -32.05
N GLY A 326 -25.56 11.78 -31.72
CA GLY A 326 -24.60 12.81 -31.40
C GLY A 326 -25.05 14.21 -31.78
N THR A 327 -24.09 15.07 -32.01
CA THR A 327 -24.28 16.44 -32.49
C THR A 327 -23.33 16.70 -33.66
N ASP A 328 -23.59 17.77 -34.41
CA ASP A 328 -22.75 18.16 -35.53
C ASP A 328 -21.26 18.20 -35.16
N GLY A 329 -20.45 17.50 -35.97
CA GLY A 329 -19.03 17.29 -35.76
C GLY A 329 -18.66 16.09 -34.89
N ALA A 330 -19.60 15.45 -34.18
CA ALA A 330 -19.33 14.38 -33.23
C ALA A 330 -20.47 13.31 -33.16
N TYR A 331 -20.68 12.63 -34.26
CA TYR A 331 -21.65 11.51 -34.31
C TYR A 331 -20.95 10.17 -34.06
N ARG A 332 -21.68 9.28 -33.36
CA ARG A 332 -21.44 7.83 -33.33
C ARG A 332 -22.50 7.20 -34.21
N TYR A 333 -22.14 6.14 -34.93
CA TYR A 333 -23.10 5.45 -35.77
C TYR A 333 -23.10 3.94 -35.58
N ALA A 334 -24.24 3.33 -35.86
CA ALA A 334 -24.40 1.92 -36.10
C ALA A 334 -25.19 1.71 -37.39
N LEU A 335 -24.80 0.71 -38.16
CA LEU A 335 -25.42 0.33 -39.42
C LEU A 335 -25.70 -1.17 -39.43
N ILE A 336 -26.95 -1.55 -39.76
CA ILE A 336 -27.39 -2.94 -39.90
C ILE A 336 -28.03 -3.12 -41.26
N SER A 337 -27.71 -4.22 -41.95
CA SER A 337 -28.28 -4.60 -43.25
C SER A 337 -28.28 -6.12 -43.37
N THR A 338 -29.09 -6.65 -44.26
CA THR A 338 -29.05 -8.06 -44.69
C THR A 338 -27.90 -8.34 -45.66
N GLU A 339 -27.34 -7.30 -46.27
CA GLU A 339 -26.21 -7.35 -47.21
C GLU A 339 -24.88 -6.96 -46.49
N ASP A 340 -23.74 -7.20 -47.19
CA ASP A 340 -22.44 -6.76 -46.67
C ASP A 340 -22.34 -5.22 -46.66
N VAL A 341 -22.15 -4.66 -45.47
CA VAL A 341 -22.08 -3.22 -45.23
C VAL A 341 -20.71 -2.62 -45.53
N SER A 342 -19.69 -3.44 -45.80
CA SER A 342 -18.30 -2.99 -45.94
C SER A 342 -18.10 -1.93 -47.04
N PRO A 343 -18.68 -2.07 -48.26
CA PRO A 343 -18.56 -1.05 -49.30
C PRO A 343 -19.22 0.28 -48.90
N LEU A 344 -20.40 0.21 -48.29
CA LEU A 344 -21.13 1.39 -47.83
C LEU A 344 -20.38 2.13 -46.72
N VAL A 345 -19.87 1.40 -45.75
CA VAL A 345 -19.08 1.99 -44.63
C VAL A 345 -17.83 2.68 -45.17
N LYS A 346 -17.14 2.10 -46.15
CA LYS A 346 -15.97 2.72 -46.79
C LYS A 346 -16.32 4.04 -47.47
N ALA A 347 -17.40 4.07 -48.25
CA ALA A 347 -17.88 5.29 -48.91
C ALA A 347 -18.34 6.33 -47.89
N MET A 348 -19.08 5.92 -46.87
CA MET A 348 -19.53 6.77 -45.77
C MET A 348 -18.37 7.39 -44.99
N ASN A 349 -17.35 6.61 -44.63
CA ASN A 349 -16.16 7.12 -43.92
C ASN A 349 -15.40 8.17 -44.75
N GLN A 350 -15.33 8.00 -46.09
CA GLN A 350 -14.70 8.98 -46.98
C GLN A 350 -15.50 10.28 -47.07
N SER A 351 -16.84 10.18 -47.23
CA SER A 351 -17.72 11.33 -47.43
C SER A 351 -18.04 12.09 -46.13
N LEU A 352 -18.13 11.40 -44.99
CA LEU A 352 -18.57 11.96 -43.72
C LEU A 352 -17.43 12.12 -42.71
N SER A 353 -16.16 12.09 -43.16
CA SER A 353 -14.98 12.14 -42.27
C SER A 353 -15.09 11.10 -41.15
N GLY A 354 -15.53 9.90 -41.47
CA GLY A 354 -15.85 8.85 -40.54
C GLY A 354 -14.65 7.97 -40.20
N ARG A 355 -14.73 7.35 -39.05
CA ARG A 355 -13.80 6.29 -38.58
C ARG A 355 -14.61 5.15 -38.02
N GLY A 356 -14.55 4.01 -38.64
CA GLY A 356 -15.29 2.84 -38.19
C GLY A 356 -15.15 1.71 -39.18
N GLY A 357 -15.75 0.59 -38.85
CA GLY A 357 -15.70 -0.58 -39.70
C GLY A 357 -16.73 -1.61 -39.27
N GLY A 358 -16.88 -2.58 -40.12
CA GLY A 358 -17.76 -3.71 -39.91
C GLY A 358 -17.58 -4.68 -41.05
N ARG A 359 -18.22 -5.82 -40.95
CA ARG A 359 -18.25 -6.86 -41.96
C ARG A 359 -19.61 -7.57 -41.89
N ASN A 360 -19.95 -8.21 -43.01
CA ASN A 360 -21.30 -8.80 -43.15
C ASN A 360 -22.37 -7.72 -42.95
N GLY A 361 -23.41 -8.00 -42.24
CA GLY A 361 -24.56 -7.12 -42.05
C GLY A 361 -24.43 -6.05 -40.93
N PHE A 362 -23.27 -5.85 -40.28
CA PHE A 362 -23.13 -4.89 -39.18
C PHE A 362 -21.86 -4.05 -39.27
N ALA A 363 -22.01 -2.75 -38.99
CA ALA A 363 -20.89 -1.84 -38.79
C ALA A 363 -21.18 -0.79 -37.72
N GLN A 364 -20.12 -0.26 -37.11
CA GLN A 364 -20.21 0.85 -36.17
C GLN A 364 -18.95 1.75 -36.25
N GLY A 365 -19.10 2.99 -35.79
CA GLY A 365 -18.00 3.94 -35.79
C GLY A 365 -18.41 5.33 -35.33
N SER A 366 -17.62 6.31 -35.76
CA SER A 366 -17.87 7.74 -35.54
C SER A 366 -17.79 8.52 -36.87
N ALA A 367 -18.41 9.69 -36.95
CA ALA A 367 -18.35 10.58 -38.08
C ALA A 367 -18.26 12.03 -37.60
N ALA A 368 -17.33 12.81 -38.18
CA ALA A 368 -17.14 14.22 -37.88
C ALA A 368 -17.75 15.10 -38.98
N CYS A 369 -19.08 15.09 -39.06
CA CYS A 369 -19.87 15.76 -40.09
C CYS A 369 -21.14 16.42 -39.52
N THR A 370 -21.93 17.07 -40.33
CA THR A 370 -23.24 17.64 -39.94
C THR A 370 -24.38 16.66 -40.20
N ALA A 371 -25.50 16.83 -39.51
CA ALA A 371 -26.72 16.08 -39.78
C ALA A 371 -27.20 16.20 -41.24
N GLU A 372 -26.99 17.37 -41.85
CA GLU A 372 -27.30 17.67 -43.23
C GLU A 372 -26.46 16.85 -44.20
N ALA A 373 -25.15 16.74 -43.94
CA ALA A 373 -24.23 15.90 -44.71
C ALA A 373 -24.60 14.40 -44.62
N ILE A 374 -25.04 13.93 -43.46
CA ILE A 374 -25.54 12.56 -43.29
C ILE A 374 -26.79 12.31 -44.17
N ARG A 375 -27.75 13.22 -44.10
CA ARG A 375 -29.00 13.10 -44.91
C ARG A 375 -28.67 13.13 -46.39
N ALA A 376 -27.80 14.06 -46.84
CA ALA A 376 -27.42 14.16 -48.25
C ALA A 376 -26.73 12.88 -48.76
N PHE A 377 -25.83 12.30 -47.96
CA PHE A 377 -25.18 11.04 -48.32
C PHE A 377 -26.16 9.88 -48.49
N PHE A 378 -27.11 9.71 -47.57
CA PHE A 378 -28.08 8.62 -47.63
C PHE A 378 -29.23 8.85 -48.65
N ALA A 379 -29.46 10.11 -49.08
CA ALA A 379 -30.43 10.40 -50.15
C ALA A 379 -29.91 9.99 -51.55
N GLY A 380 -28.61 9.75 -51.70
CA GLY A 380 -27.97 9.33 -52.95
C GLY A 380 -27.73 7.82 -53.09
N ILE A 381 -28.22 7.03 -52.16
CA ILE A 381 -28.06 5.56 -52.09
C ILE A 381 -29.42 4.88 -51.98
#